data_fff0bdb3d69a618153bb79503f53717c
#
_entry.id   fff0bdb3d69a618153bb79503f53717c
#
_cell.length_a   1.000
_cell.length_b   1.000
_cell.length_c   1.000
_cell.angle_alpha   90.00
_cell.angle_beta   90.00
_cell.angle_gamma   90.00
#
_symmetry.space_group_name_H-M   'P 1'
#
loop_
_entity.id
_entity.type
_entity.pdbx_description
1 polymer ?
#
loop_
_entity_poly.entity_id
_entity_poly.type
_entity_poly.pdbx_seq_one_letter_code
_entity_poly.pdbx_strand_id
1 'polypeptide(L)'
;MLQAWTNGRVHTPIHRVMMTGNETRLSIGLFTVPKAGFIIKAPNELVTEDHPLLFKPFVQSEFMKFLHSSENIKNALKVYCGV
;
A
#
# COMPACT_ATOMS: atom_id res chain seq x y z
N MET A 1 -1.96 -1.05 -0.87
CA MET A 1 -3.05 -1.38 -1.78
C MET A 1 -4.22 -0.41 -1.70
N LEU A 2 -4.86 -0.27 -0.55
CA LEU A 2 -6.03 0.60 -0.41
C LEU A 2 -5.75 2.08 -0.71
N GLN A 3 -4.56 2.55 -0.39
CA GLN A 3 -4.17 3.94 -0.70
C GLN A 3 -4.23 4.20 -2.21
N ALA A 4 -3.69 3.29 -3.02
CA ALA A 4 -3.73 3.42 -4.47
C ALA A 4 -5.14 3.20 -5.01
N TRP A 5 -5.86 2.20 -4.49
CA TRP A 5 -7.21 1.87 -4.94
C TRP A 5 -8.19 3.02 -4.71
N THR A 6 -8.02 3.74 -3.61
CA THR A 6 -8.87 4.90 -3.28
C THR A 6 -8.31 6.22 -3.81
N ASN A 7 -7.29 6.17 -4.66
CA ASN A 7 -6.61 7.34 -5.21
C ASN A 7 -6.16 8.31 -4.12
N GLY A 8 -5.51 7.77 -3.09
CA GLY A 8 -4.91 8.55 -2.02
C GLY A 8 -5.83 8.94 -0.87
N ARG A 9 -7.13 8.59 -0.92
CA ARG A 9 -8.07 8.98 0.14
C ARG A 9 -7.87 8.22 1.44
N VAL A 10 -7.43 6.95 1.36
CA VAL A 10 -7.09 6.15 2.54
C VAL A 10 -5.59 6.29 2.79
N HIS A 11 -5.25 6.74 3.99
CA HIS A 11 -3.85 6.96 4.38
C HIS A 11 -3.19 5.65 4.80
N THR A 12 -1.92 5.48 4.42
CA THR A 12 -1.08 4.37 4.87
C THR A 12 -0.10 4.91 5.91
N PRO A 13 -0.34 4.69 7.22
CA PRO A 13 0.54 5.22 8.24
C PRO A 13 1.83 4.43 8.35
N ILE A 14 2.91 5.12 8.66
CA ILE A 14 4.17 4.49 9.05
C ILE A 14 4.02 4.12 10.52
N HIS A 15 4.24 2.85 10.84
CA HIS A 15 4.08 2.35 12.20
C HIS A 15 5.10 1.27 12.51
N ARG A 16 5.28 1.02 13.78
CA ARG A 16 6.14 -0.05 14.25
C ARG A 16 5.58 -0.64 15.55
N VAL A 17 5.98 -1.84 15.86
CA VAL A 17 5.64 -2.48 17.13
C VAL A 17 6.73 -2.16 18.14
N MET A 18 6.34 -1.63 19.30
CA MET A 18 7.25 -1.39 20.40
C MET A 18 6.82 -2.24 21.59
N MET A 19 7.81 -2.85 22.23
CA MET A 19 7.57 -3.66 23.44
C MET A 19 8.50 -3.21 24.55
N THR A 20 7.99 -3.23 25.78
CA THR A 20 8.78 -3.02 27.00
C THR A 20 8.66 -4.26 27.89
N GLY A 21 9.74 -4.58 28.61
CA GLY A 21 9.79 -5.76 29.47
C GLY A 21 10.24 -7.01 28.74
N ASN A 22 10.17 -8.16 29.42
CA ASN A 22 10.67 -9.45 28.95
C ASN A 22 9.57 -10.44 28.57
N GLU A 23 8.33 -9.98 28.48
CA GLU A 23 7.19 -10.86 28.19
C GLU A 23 7.02 -11.07 26.69
N THR A 24 6.61 -12.29 26.31
CA THR A 24 6.27 -12.62 24.95
C THR A 24 4.92 -12.00 24.59
N ARG A 25 4.84 -11.36 23.44
CA ARG A 25 3.61 -10.80 22.91
C ARG A 25 3.21 -11.55 21.64
N LEU A 26 1.95 -11.97 21.59
CA LEU A 26 1.36 -12.55 20.39
C LEU A 26 0.44 -11.54 19.74
N SER A 27 0.47 -11.47 18.43
CA SER A 27 -0.46 -10.65 17.67
C SER A 27 -0.92 -11.40 16.42
N ILE A 28 -2.17 -11.13 16.02
CA ILE A 28 -2.76 -11.70 14.80
C ILE A 28 -3.26 -10.56 13.95
N GLY A 29 -2.86 -10.55 12.68
CA GLY A 29 -3.31 -9.56 11.71
C GLY A 29 -4.10 -10.21 10.59
N LEU A 30 -5.22 -9.61 10.21
CA LEU A 30 -6.00 -10.02 9.05
C LEU A 30 -5.65 -9.10 7.89
N PHE A 31 -5.09 -9.67 6.82
CA PHE A 31 -4.72 -8.92 5.62
C PHE A 31 -5.62 -9.33 4.47
N THR A 32 -6.21 -8.34 3.80
CA THR A 32 -6.93 -8.58 2.56
C THR A 32 -5.96 -8.46 1.39
N VAL A 33 -5.99 -9.45 0.50
CA VAL A 33 -5.09 -9.52 -0.65
C VAL A 33 -5.94 -9.72 -1.90
N PRO A 34 -5.69 -8.96 -2.99
CA PRO A 34 -6.43 -9.18 -4.22
C PRO A 34 -6.07 -10.52 -4.86
N LYS A 35 -6.97 -11.01 -5.72
CA LYS A 35 -6.72 -12.21 -6.51
C LYS A 35 -5.42 -12.05 -7.30
N ALA A 36 -4.66 -13.15 -7.45
CA ALA A 36 -3.42 -13.16 -8.21
C ALA A 36 -3.64 -12.61 -9.63
N GLY A 37 -2.79 -11.71 -10.07
CA GLY A 37 -2.88 -11.07 -11.38
C GLY A 37 -3.90 -9.95 -11.50
N PHE A 38 -4.67 -9.68 -10.43
CA PHE A 38 -5.63 -8.58 -10.44
C PHE A 38 -4.91 -7.23 -10.47
N ILE A 39 -5.30 -6.35 -11.37
CA ILE A 39 -4.70 -5.02 -11.49
C ILE A 39 -5.38 -4.07 -10.51
N ILE A 40 -4.61 -3.48 -9.61
CA ILE A 40 -5.07 -2.45 -8.69
C ILE A 40 -5.11 -1.13 -9.45
N LYS A 41 -6.29 -0.57 -9.60
CA LYS A 41 -6.51 0.68 -10.32
C LYS A 41 -7.63 1.46 -9.63
N ALA A 42 -7.42 2.74 -9.43
CA ALA A 42 -8.47 3.60 -8.88
C ALA A 42 -9.67 3.63 -9.83
N PRO A 43 -10.91 3.43 -9.32
CA PRO A 43 -12.10 3.58 -10.15
C PRO A 43 -12.20 4.99 -10.74
N ASN A 44 -12.81 5.10 -11.92
CA ASN A 44 -12.95 6.39 -12.60
C ASN A 44 -13.69 7.42 -11.75
N GLU A 45 -14.60 6.98 -10.90
CA GLU A 45 -15.39 7.83 -10.00
C GLU A 45 -14.51 8.55 -8.96
N LEU A 46 -13.32 8.00 -8.67
CA LEU A 46 -12.38 8.56 -7.71
C LEU A 46 -11.29 9.42 -8.37
N VAL A 47 -11.34 9.55 -9.69
CA VAL A 47 -10.40 10.37 -10.45
C VAL A 47 -11.18 11.49 -11.12
N THR A 48 -10.92 12.74 -10.74
CA THR A 48 -11.62 13.92 -11.24
C THR A 48 -10.60 14.99 -11.64
N GLU A 49 -11.07 16.08 -12.24
CA GLU A 49 -10.20 17.24 -12.55
C GLU A 49 -9.61 17.85 -11.28
N ASP A 50 -10.41 17.90 -10.19
CA ASP A 50 -9.96 18.43 -8.89
C ASP A 50 -9.11 17.44 -8.10
N HIS A 51 -9.18 16.14 -8.46
CA HIS A 51 -8.45 15.08 -7.77
C HIS A 51 -7.91 14.11 -8.83
N PRO A 52 -6.81 14.49 -9.53
CA PRO A 52 -6.27 13.67 -10.59
C PRO A 52 -5.68 12.36 -10.10
N LEU A 53 -5.40 11.45 -11.02
CA LEU A 53 -4.82 10.15 -10.71
C LEU A 53 -3.47 10.32 -10.01
N LEU A 54 -3.30 9.70 -8.83
CA LEU A 54 -2.06 9.78 -8.05
C LEU A 54 -1.16 8.55 -8.21
N PHE A 55 -1.73 7.40 -8.58
CA PHE A 55 -0.99 6.14 -8.67
C PHE A 55 -1.34 5.41 -9.96
N LYS A 56 -0.31 4.95 -10.67
CA LYS A 56 -0.49 4.12 -11.86
C LYS A 56 -1.04 2.75 -11.49
N PRO A 57 -1.81 2.09 -12.37
CA PRO A 57 -2.24 0.72 -12.13
C PRO A 57 -1.06 -0.22 -11.89
N PHE A 58 -1.23 -1.19 -11.00
CA PHE A 58 -0.17 -2.16 -10.69
C PHE A 58 -0.76 -3.47 -10.20
N VAL A 59 0.07 -4.51 -10.21
CA VAL A 59 -0.26 -5.81 -9.64
C VAL A 59 0.38 -5.91 -8.24
N GLN A 60 -0.41 -6.31 -7.25
CA GLN A 60 0.03 -6.34 -5.85
C GLN A 60 1.29 -7.21 -5.65
N SER A 61 1.37 -8.36 -6.30
CA SER A 61 2.53 -9.24 -6.17
C SER A 61 3.83 -8.57 -6.66
N GLU A 62 3.75 -7.78 -7.72
CA GLU A 62 4.91 -7.04 -8.23
C GLU A 62 5.33 -5.93 -7.26
N PHE A 63 4.36 -5.23 -6.68
CA PHE A 63 4.65 -4.23 -5.66
C PHE A 63 5.30 -4.85 -4.42
N MET A 64 4.84 -6.02 -3.99
CA MET A 64 5.44 -6.73 -2.85
C MET A 64 6.88 -7.14 -3.14
N LYS A 65 7.18 -7.57 -4.36
CA LYS A 65 8.56 -7.85 -4.77
C LYS A 65 9.44 -6.60 -4.66
N PHE A 66 8.92 -5.46 -5.10
CA PHE A 66 9.61 -4.18 -4.98
C PHE A 66 9.89 -3.83 -3.52
N LEU A 67 8.90 -3.99 -2.64
CA LEU A 67 9.08 -3.74 -1.20
C LEU A 67 10.15 -4.63 -0.57
N HIS A 68 10.17 -5.92 -0.94
CA HIS A 68 11.14 -6.88 -0.39
C HIS A 68 12.56 -6.64 -0.91
N SER A 69 12.70 -6.10 -2.12
CA SER A 69 14.01 -5.82 -2.70
C SER A 69 14.59 -4.46 -2.27
N SER A 70 13.77 -3.62 -1.64
CA SER A 70 14.15 -2.25 -1.28
C SER A 70 14.06 -2.07 0.23
N GLU A 71 15.20 -1.77 0.87
CA GLU A 71 15.24 -1.54 2.31
C GLU A 71 14.85 -0.10 2.65
N ASN A 72 13.95 0.04 3.63
CA ASN A 72 13.64 1.33 4.29
C ASN A 72 13.19 2.46 3.37
N ILE A 73 12.47 2.17 2.30
CA ILE A 73 11.94 3.22 1.43
C ILE A 73 10.69 3.83 2.07
N LYS A 74 10.80 5.11 2.44
CA LYS A 74 9.63 5.90 2.82
C LYS A 74 8.79 6.16 1.56
N ASN A 75 7.47 6.12 1.71
CA ASN A 75 6.56 6.35 0.59
C ASN A 75 6.79 5.38 -0.58
N ALA A 76 7.01 4.10 -0.27
CA ALA A 76 7.33 3.08 -1.29
C ALA A 76 6.30 3.03 -2.42
N LEU A 77 5.01 3.16 -2.11
CA LEU A 77 3.96 3.15 -3.12
C LEU A 77 4.11 4.31 -4.11
N LYS A 78 4.40 5.50 -3.61
CA LYS A 78 4.61 6.68 -4.47
C LYS A 78 5.85 6.52 -5.33
N VAL A 79 6.92 5.96 -4.79
CA VAL A 79 8.16 5.68 -5.53
C VAL A 79 7.90 4.65 -6.63
N TYR A 80 7.12 3.60 -6.32
CA TYR A 80 6.87 2.51 -7.25
C TYR A 80 5.93 2.90 -8.40
N CYS A 81 4.81 3.53 -8.09
CA CYS A 81 3.77 3.81 -9.08
C CYS A 81 3.16 5.20 -9.00
N GLY A 82 3.77 6.13 -8.25
CA GLY A 82 3.31 7.50 -8.20
C GLY A 82 3.38 8.20 -9.56
N VAL A 83 2.38 9.01 -9.82
CA VAL A 83 2.31 9.83 -11.04
C VAL A 83 3.10 11.11 -10.88
#